data_39d74a5a48dda6ef4b06abefe60ed715
#
_entry.id   39d74a5a48dda6ef4b06abefe60ed715
#
_cell.length_a   1.000
_cell.length_b   1.000
_cell.length_c   1.000
_cell.angle_alpha   90.00
_cell.angle_beta   90.00
_cell.angle_gamma   90.00
#
_symmetry.space_group_name_H-M   'P 1'
#
loop_
_entity.id
_entity.type
_entity.pdbx_description
1 polymer ?
#
loop_
_entity_poly.entity_id
_entity_poly.type
_entity_poly.pdbx_seq_one_letter_code
_entity_poly.pdbx_strand_id
1 'polypeptide(L)'
;MKLGLRTPLLLAVIVSCFSTAHAVDSRPNIVFLMSDDQNLYSMGCYGTPDVQTPNLDQLANEGMVFDHHYDTTAICMASRANVMTGMYEYKNGTNFEHGNMMQPTWEQTYPMLLREAGYSTAFAGKFGFEVSMAPKVKGRLPEDDFDRWGGGPGQTSYETKKNKSMAKYADEYPHSTLSYGAFSRDFITDAAKGDQPFCLSISFKAAHRPTTPDPKFDDVYKGKTFTKPGNYGREFSEHFAEQSK
;
A
#
# COMPACT_ATOMS: atom_id res chain seq x y z
N MET A 1 -82.18 40.17 10.28
CA MET A 1 -81.56 38.97 10.82
C MET A 1 -80.65 38.40 9.76
N LYS A 2 -79.35 38.65 9.84
CA LYS A 2 -78.34 38.08 8.88
C LYS A 2 -77.45 37.11 9.67
N LEU A 3 -77.64 35.81 9.37
CA LEU A 3 -76.76 34.78 9.90
C LEU A 3 -75.42 34.81 9.14
N GLY A 4 -74.33 35.08 9.86
CA GLY A 4 -72.99 34.97 9.29
C GLY A 4 -72.46 33.56 9.46
N LEU A 5 -72.18 32.91 8.35
CA LEU A 5 -71.57 31.60 8.27
C LEU A 5 -70.02 31.74 8.49
N ARG A 6 -69.52 31.26 9.61
CA ARG A 6 -68.07 31.20 9.85
C ARG A 6 -67.49 29.88 9.36
N THR A 7 -66.74 29.93 8.31
CA THR A 7 -66.01 28.76 7.73
C THR A 7 -64.71 28.56 8.56
N PRO A 8 -64.42 27.40 9.15
CA PRO A 8 -63.13 27.14 9.76
C PRO A 8 -62.07 26.91 8.69
N LEU A 9 -60.98 27.67 8.76
CA LEU A 9 -59.82 27.47 7.93
C LEU A 9 -58.99 26.29 8.47
N LEU A 10 -59.02 25.16 7.77
CA LEU A 10 -58.27 23.97 8.12
C LEU A 10 -56.80 24.16 7.64
N LEU A 11 -55.90 24.46 8.58
CA LEU A 11 -54.47 24.60 8.30
C LEU A 11 -53.87 23.18 8.19
N ALA A 12 -53.66 22.71 6.95
CA ALA A 12 -52.98 21.45 6.72
C ALA A 12 -51.45 21.68 6.85
N VAL A 13 -50.87 21.19 7.95
CA VAL A 13 -49.44 21.13 8.17
C VAL A 13 -48.87 19.95 7.34
N ILE A 14 -48.25 20.29 6.20
CA ILE A 14 -47.50 19.29 5.43
C ILE A 14 -46.14 19.11 6.12
N VAL A 15 -46.03 18.01 6.90
CA VAL A 15 -44.74 17.56 7.41
C VAL A 15 -43.99 16.88 6.26
N SER A 16 -43.10 17.63 5.58
CA SER A 16 -42.19 17.09 4.61
C SER A 16 -41.13 16.27 5.34
N CYS A 17 -41.27 14.96 5.37
CA CYS A 17 -40.20 14.05 5.73
C CYS A 17 -39.10 14.14 4.64
N PHE A 18 -38.09 14.97 4.88
CA PHE A 18 -36.85 14.91 4.13
C PHE A 18 -36.13 13.61 4.54
N SER A 19 -36.40 12.53 3.80
CA SER A 19 -35.48 11.39 3.79
C SER A 19 -34.18 11.88 3.19
N THR A 20 -33.15 12.05 4.03
CA THR A 20 -31.79 12.28 3.53
C THR A 20 -31.36 10.98 2.82
N ALA A 21 -31.59 10.93 1.52
CA ALA A 21 -30.96 9.89 0.70
C ALA A 21 -29.44 10.13 0.82
N HIS A 22 -28.76 9.29 1.58
CA HIS A 22 -27.31 9.25 1.56
C HIS A 22 -26.93 8.73 0.18
N ALA A 23 -26.40 9.60 -0.66
CA ALA A 23 -25.81 9.18 -1.92
C ALA A 23 -24.59 8.30 -1.53
N VAL A 24 -24.60 7.06 -1.99
CA VAL A 24 -23.43 6.18 -1.87
C VAL A 24 -22.25 6.90 -2.54
N ASP A 25 -21.14 7.03 -1.86
CA ASP A 25 -19.94 7.65 -2.43
C ASP A 25 -19.48 6.81 -3.63
N SER A 26 -19.54 7.38 -4.82
CA SER A 26 -19.20 6.69 -6.08
C SER A 26 -17.69 6.60 -6.34
N ARG A 27 -16.87 7.19 -5.47
CA ARG A 27 -15.41 7.12 -5.59
C ARG A 27 -14.92 5.68 -5.33
N PRO A 28 -13.94 5.19 -6.12
CA PRO A 28 -13.46 3.83 -5.97
C PRO A 28 -12.68 3.62 -4.67
N ASN A 29 -12.75 2.43 -4.11
CA ASN A 29 -11.80 1.96 -3.12
C ASN A 29 -10.45 1.71 -3.78
N ILE A 30 -9.36 2.01 -3.08
CA ILE A 30 -8.00 1.89 -3.59
C ILE A 30 -7.25 0.87 -2.73
N VAL A 31 -6.67 -0.15 -3.37
CA VAL A 31 -5.73 -1.08 -2.74
C VAL A 31 -4.40 -1.00 -3.48
N PHE A 32 -3.38 -0.52 -2.79
CA PHE A 32 -2.03 -0.42 -3.30
C PHE A 32 -1.15 -1.50 -2.68
N LEU A 33 -0.55 -2.36 -3.52
CA LEU A 33 0.35 -3.43 -3.09
C LEU A 33 1.74 -3.17 -3.67
N MET A 34 2.77 -3.16 -2.82
CA MET A 34 4.16 -2.99 -3.21
C MET A 34 5.01 -4.13 -2.67
N SER A 35 5.72 -4.83 -3.55
CA SER A 35 6.80 -5.76 -3.19
C SER A 35 8.13 -5.03 -3.06
N ASP A 36 9.14 -5.68 -2.45
CA ASP A 36 10.48 -5.13 -2.25
C ASP A 36 11.52 -6.02 -2.93
N ASP A 37 12.30 -5.47 -3.84
CA ASP A 37 13.30 -6.17 -4.65
C ASP A 37 12.72 -7.35 -5.48
N GLN A 38 11.46 -7.29 -5.87
CA GLN A 38 10.87 -8.34 -6.69
C GLN A 38 11.34 -8.22 -8.13
N ASN A 39 11.96 -9.29 -8.62
CA ASN A 39 12.43 -9.37 -9.99
C ASN A 39 11.27 -9.71 -10.95
N LEU A 40 11.30 -9.14 -12.15
CA LEU A 40 10.36 -9.42 -13.23
C LEU A 40 10.20 -10.93 -13.50
N TYR A 41 11.33 -11.66 -13.50
CA TYR A 41 11.35 -13.12 -13.72
C TYR A 41 10.80 -13.95 -12.56
N SER A 42 10.35 -13.32 -11.48
CA SER A 42 9.68 -13.99 -10.36
C SER A 42 8.15 -13.95 -10.45
N MET A 43 7.60 -13.58 -11.60
CA MET A 43 6.16 -13.50 -11.84
C MET A 43 5.78 -14.22 -13.15
N GLY A 44 4.77 -15.09 -13.07
CA GLY A 44 4.28 -15.87 -14.23
C GLY A 44 3.70 -14.99 -15.33
N CYS A 45 2.98 -13.93 -14.97
CA CYS A 45 2.35 -13.00 -15.92
C CYS A 45 3.34 -12.27 -16.85
N TYR A 46 4.63 -12.26 -16.52
CA TYR A 46 5.70 -11.76 -17.40
C TYR A 46 6.40 -12.87 -18.21
N GLY A 47 5.78 -14.04 -18.33
CA GLY A 47 6.26 -15.11 -19.20
C GLY A 47 7.31 -16.04 -18.60
N THR A 48 7.45 -16.10 -17.27
CA THR A 48 8.34 -17.04 -16.60
C THR A 48 7.62 -18.35 -16.30
N PRO A 49 7.87 -19.45 -17.07
CA PRO A 49 7.06 -20.66 -16.99
C PRO A 49 7.31 -21.48 -15.71
N ASP A 50 8.47 -21.29 -15.09
CA ASP A 50 8.90 -22.08 -13.93
C ASP A 50 8.34 -21.53 -12.60
N VAL A 51 7.73 -20.34 -12.63
CA VAL A 51 7.25 -19.65 -11.43
C VAL A 51 5.73 -19.71 -11.36
N GLN A 52 5.21 -19.98 -10.17
CA GLN A 52 3.77 -20.08 -9.91
C GLN A 52 3.32 -18.87 -9.10
N THR A 53 2.62 -17.94 -9.76
CA THR A 53 2.04 -16.76 -9.13
C THR A 53 0.55 -16.60 -9.47
N PRO A 54 -0.29 -17.62 -9.14
CA PRO A 54 -1.64 -17.73 -9.71
C PRO A 54 -2.53 -16.51 -9.39
N ASN A 55 -2.40 -15.91 -8.21
CA ASN A 55 -3.20 -14.73 -7.85
C ASN A 55 -2.73 -13.47 -8.59
N LEU A 56 -1.43 -13.29 -8.81
CA LEU A 56 -0.89 -12.19 -9.61
C LEU A 56 -1.22 -12.38 -11.09
N ASP A 57 -1.14 -13.62 -11.58
CA ASP A 57 -1.48 -13.98 -12.95
C ASP A 57 -2.96 -13.75 -13.23
N GLN A 58 -3.84 -14.05 -12.27
CA GLN A 58 -5.26 -13.74 -12.35
C GLN A 58 -5.50 -12.22 -12.41
N LEU A 59 -4.86 -11.46 -11.52
CA LEU A 59 -4.96 -10.00 -11.51
C LEU A 59 -4.50 -9.39 -12.85
N ALA A 60 -3.41 -9.92 -13.42
CA ALA A 60 -2.90 -9.52 -14.73
C ALA A 60 -3.89 -9.82 -15.86
N ASN A 61 -4.55 -10.98 -15.83
CA ASN A 61 -5.55 -11.37 -16.81
C ASN A 61 -6.86 -10.55 -16.76
N GLU A 62 -7.22 -10.08 -15.57
CA GLU A 62 -8.44 -9.29 -15.34
C GLU A 62 -8.20 -7.78 -15.41
N GLY A 63 -6.94 -7.35 -15.43
CA GLY A 63 -6.54 -5.96 -15.37
C GLY A 63 -5.62 -5.51 -16.48
N MET A 64 -4.70 -4.62 -16.15
CA MET A 64 -3.71 -4.07 -17.07
C MET A 64 -2.30 -4.44 -16.61
N VAL A 65 -1.48 -4.93 -17.52
CA VAL A 65 -0.05 -5.22 -17.30
C VAL A 65 0.77 -4.14 -18.00
N PHE A 66 1.78 -3.62 -17.32
CA PHE A 66 2.72 -2.64 -17.86
C PHE A 66 4.03 -3.34 -18.24
N ASP A 67 4.27 -3.51 -19.53
CA ASP A 67 5.52 -4.11 -20.03
C ASP A 67 6.74 -3.22 -19.80
N HIS A 68 6.52 -1.91 -19.76
CA HIS A 68 7.57 -0.89 -19.63
C HIS A 68 7.23 0.08 -18.50
N HIS A 69 7.48 -0.34 -17.28
CA HIS A 69 7.42 0.50 -16.09
C HIS A 69 8.84 0.68 -15.53
N TYR A 70 9.23 1.94 -15.28
CA TYR A 70 10.57 2.28 -14.82
C TYR A 70 10.50 3.03 -13.49
N ASP A 71 11.23 2.54 -12.51
CA ASP A 71 11.47 3.27 -11.27
C ASP A 71 12.55 4.33 -11.51
N THR A 72 12.29 5.56 -11.15
CA THR A 72 13.21 6.68 -11.39
C THR A 72 14.41 6.67 -10.44
N THR A 73 14.28 6.04 -9.28
CA THR A 73 15.36 5.81 -8.31
C THR A 73 15.16 4.45 -7.67
N ALA A 74 15.82 3.44 -8.23
CA ALA A 74 15.63 2.03 -7.86
C ALA A 74 16.36 1.66 -6.54
N ILE A 75 16.06 2.37 -5.44
CA ILE A 75 16.52 2.07 -4.09
C ILE A 75 15.38 2.29 -3.10
N CYS A 76 15.19 1.37 -2.17
CA CYS A 76 13.98 1.22 -1.39
C CYS A 76 13.44 2.52 -0.75
N MET A 77 14.26 3.32 -0.07
CA MET A 77 13.83 4.55 0.60
C MET A 77 13.35 5.60 -0.40
N ALA A 78 14.14 5.88 -1.41
CA ALA A 78 13.85 6.89 -2.43
C ALA A 78 12.67 6.47 -3.31
N SER A 79 12.63 5.21 -3.77
CA SER A 79 11.52 4.67 -4.55
C SER A 79 10.19 4.80 -3.80
N ARG A 80 10.15 4.44 -2.52
CA ARG A 80 8.94 4.57 -1.69
C ARG A 80 8.50 6.02 -1.53
N ALA A 81 9.44 6.94 -1.34
CA ALA A 81 9.17 8.37 -1.29
C ALA A 81 8.63 8.90 -2.63
N ASN A 82 9.22 8.47 -3.75
CA ASN A 82 8.77 8.84 -5.09
C ASN A 82 7.33 8.36 -5.35
N VAL A 83 7.04 7.10 -5.02
CA VAL A 83 5.70 6.53 -5.15
C VAL A 83 4.69 7.28 -4.29
N MET A 84 5.01 7.58 -3.04
CA MET A 84 4.07 8.27 -2.14
C MET A 84 3.80 9.72 -2.54
N THR A 85 4.80 10.40 -3.09
CA THR A 85 4.69 11.82 -3.43
C THR A 85 4.34 12.10 -4.89
N GLY A 86 4.55 11.13 -5.80
CA GLY A 86 4.53 11.38 -7.24
C GLY A 86 5.66 12.32 -7.73
N MET A 87 6.70 12.54 -6.90
CA MET A 87 7.80 13.45 -7.19
C MET A 87 9.09 12.68 -7.39
N TYR A 88 9.95 13.19 -8.27
CA TYR A 88 11.32 12.71 -8.37
C TYR A 88 12.10 12.95 -7.07
N GLU A 89 13.10 12.10 -6.80
CA GLU A 89 13.91 12.14 -5.58
C GLU A 89 14.51 13.52 -5.31
N TYR A 90 15.09 14.17 -6.33
CA TYR A 90 15.71 15.50 -6.19
C TYR A 90 14.70 16.57 -5.72
N LYS A 91 13.41 16.35 -5.94
CA LYS A 91 12.35 17.27 -5.54
C LYS A 91 11.80 16.96 -4.15
N ASN A 92 11.59 15.67 -3.84
CA ASN A 92 11.08 15.27 -2.52
C ASN A 92 12.18 15.22 -1.45
N GLY A 93 13.46 15.11 -1.84
CA GLY A 93 14.63 15.17 -0.97
C GLY A 93 14.79 13.97 -0.03
N THR A 94 14.10 12.86 -0.26
CA THR A 94 14.06 11.71 0.65
C THR A 94 14.90 10.56 0.10
N ASN A 95 16.07 10.33 0.67
CA ASN A 95 16.96 9.23 0.34
C ASN A 95 17.94 8.94 1.49
N PHE A 96 18.80 7.93 1.32
CA PHE A 96 19.79 7.55 2.35
C PHE A 96 20.87 8.60 2.62
N GLU A 97 21.10 9.52 1.72
CA GLU A 97 22.09 10.58 1.85
C GLU A 97 21.51 11.85 2.48
N HIS A 98 20.35 12.29 1.99
CA HIS A 98 19.69 13.51 2.46
C HIS A 98 18.81 13.28 3.70
N GLY A 99 18.37 12.03 3.92
CA GLY A 99 17.64 11.61 5.12
C GLY A 99 16.13 11.49 4.92
N ASN A 100 15.42 11.75 6.01
CA ASN A 100 13.99 11.53 6.12
C ASN A 100 13.14 12.50 5.29
N MET A 101 11.90 12.11 5.02
CA MET A 101 10.92 13.00 4.39
C MET A 101 10.56 14.16 5.32
N MET A 102 10.53 15.36 4.79
CA MET A 102 10.11 16.55 5.54
C MET A 102 8.60 16.58 5.68
N GLN A 103 8.11 17.06 6.83
CA GLN A 103 6.67 17.16 7.11
C GLN A 103 5.87 17.86 5.99
N PRO A 104 6.29 19.00 5.41
CA PRO A 104 5.55 19.63 4.31
C PRO A 104 5.48 18.79 3.04
N THR A 105 6.46 17.91 2.81
CA THR A 105 6.46 16.96 1.69
C THR A 105 5.55 15.77 2.00
N TRP A 106 5.55 15.31 3.25
CA TRP A 106 4.66 14.25 3.73
C TRP A 106 3.18 14.60 3.54
N GLU A 107 2.80 15.82 3.85
CA GLU A 107 1.43 16.33 3.67
C GLU A 107 0.96 16.34 2.21
N GLN A 108 1.88 16.26 1.25
CA GLN A 108 1.60 16.17 -0.19
C GLN A 108 1.58 14.74 -0.73
N THR A 109 1.72 13.73 0.14
CA THR A 109 1.66 12.34 -0.27
C THR A 109 0.24 11.87 -0.57
N TYR A 110 0.09 10.86 -1.44
CA TYR A 110 -1.23 10.35 -1.80
C TYR A 110 -2.07 9.90 -0.59
N PRO A 111 -1.51 9.27 0.46
CA PRO A 111 -2.34 8.90 1.61
C PRO A 111 -2.92 10.10 2.34
N MET A 112 -2.13 11.18 2.46
CA MET A 112 -2.58 12.41 3.11
C MET A 112 -3.63 13.14 2.29
N LEU A 113 -3.41 13.28 0.99
CA LEU A 113 -4.36 13.91 0.07
C LEU A 113 -5.67 13.12 -0.02
N LEU A 114 -5.62 11.79 -0.03
CA LEU A 114 -6.82 10.95 -0.01
C LEU A 114 -7.56 11.06 1.33
N ARG A 115 -6.84 11.11 2.45
CA ARG A 115 -7.45 11.35 3.76
C ARG A 115 -8.17 12.70 3.82
N GLU A 116 -7.54 13.77 3.32
CA GLU A 116 -8.16 15.08 3.19
C GLU A 116 -9.40 15.05 2.29
N ALA A 117 -9.36 14.23 1.22
CA ALA A 117 -10.51 13.98 0.35
C ALA A 117 -11.58 13.08 0.98
N GLY A 118 -11.46 12.67 2.24
CA GLY A 118 -12.45 11.90 2.98
C GLY A 118 -12.35 10.40 2.81
N TYR A 119 -11.22 9.86 2.35
CA TYR A 119 -10.97 8.42 2.37
C TYR A 119 -10.57 7.94 3.78
N SER A 120 -11.03 6.75 4.17
CA SER A 120 -10.42 6.02 5.27
C SER A 120 -9.09 5.42 4.81
N THR A 121 -8.01 5.66 5.55
CA THR A 121 -6.65 5.29 5.14
C THR A 121 -6.05 4.21 6.04
N ALA A 122 -5.38 3.21 5.44
CA ALA A 122 -4.64 2.21 6.17
C ALA A 122 -3.29 1.91 5.52
N PHE A 123 -2.31 1.59 6.37
CA PHE A 123 -0.99 1.18 5.92
C PHE A 123 -0.49 -0.03 6.73
N ALA A 124 0.12 -1.00 6.06
CA ALA A 124 0.86 -2.07 6.73
C ALA A 124 2.15 -2.41 5.99
N GLY A 125 3.15 -2.85 6.76
CA GLY A 125 4.42 -3.32 6.23
C GLY A 125 5.58 -2.35 6.34
N LYS A 126 6.54 -2.46 5.42
CA LYS A 126 7.77 -1.65 5.38
C LYS A 126 7.44 -0.22 4.95
N PHE A 127 7.56 0.73 5.88
CA PHE A 127 7.35 2.14 5.54
C PHE A 127 8.55 2.71 4.76
N GLY A 128 9.76 2.41 5.22
CA GLY A 128 11.01 2.64 4.49
C GLY A 128 11.71 3.96 4.75
N PHE A 129 11.03 4.95 5.35
CA PHE A 129 11.60 6.22 5.79
C PHE A 129 10.88 6.71 7.06
N GLU A 130 11.34 7.81 7.62
CA GLU A 130 10.65 8.52 8.70
C GLU A 130 10.20 9.91 8.20
N VAL A 131 9.32 10.55 8.93
CA VAL A 131 8.88 11.92 8.67
C VAL A 131 9.48 12.84 9.73
N SER A 132 10.18 13.90 9.29
CA SER A 132 10.90 14.83 10.16
C SER A 132 10.36 16.25 10.06
N MET A 133 10.36 16.96 11.19
CA MET A 133 9.92 18.38 11.25
C MET A 133 10.98 19.36 10.76
N ALA A 134 12.27 18.95 10.78
CA ALA A 134 13.39 19.75 10.33
C ALA A 134 14.53 18.86 9.82
N PRO A 135 15.47 19.38 8.98
CA PRO A 135 16.61 18.65 8.51
C PRO A 135 17.48 18.15 9.69
N LYS A 136 17.98 16.90 9.59
CA LYS A 136 18.83 16.25 10.58
C LYS A 136 18.18 16.05 11.97
N VAL A 137 16.89 16.27 12.10
CA VAL A 137 16.13 15.93 13.29
C VAL A 137 15.64 14.48 13.14
N LYS A 138 15.63 13.74 14.26
CA LYS A 138 15.06 12.39 14.30
C LYS A 138 13.61 12.44 13.80
N GLY A 139 13.26 11.57 12.86
CA GLY A 139 11.91 11.45 12.36
C GLY A 139 11.02 10.58 13.24
N ARG A 140 9.78 10.47 12.84
CA ARG A 140 8.76 9.58 13.38
C ARG A 140 8.17 8.71 12.28
N LEU A 141 7.64 7.56 12.62
CA LEU A 141 6.67 6.89 11.76
C LEU A 141 5.33 7.64 11.84
N PRO A 142 4.62 7.80 10.73
CA PRO A 142 3.37 8.57 10.70
C PRO A 142 2.16 7.71 11.13
N GLU A 143 2.24 7.06 12.28
CA GLU A 143 1.24 6.09 12.77
C GLU A 143 -0.14 6.74 12.93
N ASP A 144 -0.17 7.95 13.50
CA ASP A 144 -1.39 8.71 13.77
C ASP A 144 -1.97 9.41 12.52
N ASP A 145 -1.22 9.38 11.42
CA ASP A 145 -1.66 9.98 10.16
C ASP A 145 -2.53 9.01 9.32
N PHE A 146 -2.71 7.77 9.80
CA PHE A 146 -3.59 6.76 9.21
C PHE A 146 -4.70 6.37 10.19
N ASP A 147 -5.87 6.00 9.65
CA ASP A 147 -6.97 5.49 10.47
C ASP A 147 -6.68 4.08 10.98
N ARG A 148 -5.85 3.31 10.27
CA ARG A 148 -5.36 2.02 10.75
C ARG A 148 -3.89 1.83 10.35
N TRP A 149 -3.06 1.52 11.35
CA TRP A 149 -1.63 1.37 11.16
C TRP A 149 -1.13 -0.04 11.50
N GLY A 150 -0.38 -0.62 10.58
CA GLY A 150 0.36 -1.89 10.71
C GLY A 150 1.78 -1.76 10.16
N GLY A 151 2.25 -0.52 9.96
CA GLY A 151 3.58 -0.24 9.44
C GLY A 151 4.69 -0.51 10.45
N GLY A 152 5.93 -0.58 9.96
CA GLY A 152 7.11 -0.80 10.78
C GLY A 152 8.33 -0.03 10.26
N PRO A 153 9.31 0.21 11.17
CA PRO A 153 10.51 0.97 10.85
C PRO A 153 11.49 0.19 9.97
N GLY A 154 12.32 0.94 9.25
CA GLY A 154 13.46 0.41 8.49
C GLY A 154 13.07 -0.71 7.54
N GLN A 155 13.81 -1.82 7.61
CA GLN A 155 13.60 -2.99 6.75
C GLN A 155 12.47 -3.92 7.22
N THR A 156 11.88 -3.67 8.38
CA THR A 156 10.92 -4.58 9.03
C THR A 156 11.47 -6.01 9.21
N SER A 157 10.63 -6.97 9.54
CA SER A 157 11.02 -8.37 9.70
C SER A 157 10.02 -9.28 8.98
N TYR A 158 10.48 -10.46 8.55
CA TYR A 158 9.57 -11.53 8.14
C TYR A 158 8.79 -12.14 9.32
N GLU A 159 9.28 -11.98 10.56
CA GLU A 159 8.59 -12.42 11.76
C GLU A 159 7.60 -11.34 12.22
N THR A 160 6.31 -11.65 12.18
CA THR A 160 5.23 -10.72 12.58
C THR A 160 5.41 -10.16 13.98
N LYS A 161 5.83 -10.99 14.94
CA LYS A 161 6.04 -10.59 16.35
C LYS A 161 7.08 -9.46 16.55
N LYS A 162 7.97 -9.24 15.55
CA LYS A 162 8.98 -8.17 15.58
C LYS A 162 8.41 -6.82 15.14
N ASN A 163 7.21 -6.78 14.58
CA ASN A 163 6.50 -5.53 14.30
C ASN A 163 5.41 -5.30 15.36
N LYS A 164 5.63 -4.33 16.25
CA LYS A 164 4.71 -4.01 17.35
C LYS A 164 3.30 -3.70 16.87
N SER A 165 3.17 -2.98 15.76
CA SER A 165 1.87 -2.60 15.20
C SER A 165 1.09 -3.80 14.65
N MET A 166 1.77 -4.94 14.45
CA MET A 166 1.19 -6.18 13.95
C MET A 166 1.06 -7.26 15.03
N ALA A 167 1.35 -6.95 16.31
CA ALA A 167 1.44 -7.92 17.39
C ALA A 167 0.19 -8.79 17.55
N LYS A 168 -1.02 -8.24 17.34
CA LYS A 168 -2.29 -8.98 17.45
C LYS A 168 -2.43 -10.12 16.43
N TYR A 169 -1.64 -10.11 15.35
CA TYR A 169 -1.67 -11.15 14.32
C TYR A 169 -0.56 -12.19 14.48
N ALA A 170 0.37 -12.00 15.43
CA ALA A 170 1.60 -12.77 15.46
C ALA A 170 1.42 -14.26 15.73
N ASP A 171 0.46 -14.62 16.58
CA ASP A 171 0.22 -16.02 16.97
C ASP A 171 -0.41 -16.82 15.82
N GLU A 172 -1.39 -16.24 15.12
CA GLU A 172 -2.09 -16.90 14.02
C GLU A 172 -1.30 -16.80 12.69
N TYR A 173 -0.61 -15.67 12.48
CA TYR A 173 0.15 -15.36 11.26
C TYR A 173 1.59 -14.98 11.60
N PRO A 174 2.46 -15.96 11.94
CA PRO A 174 3.84 -15.68 12.37
C PRO A 174 4.71 -15.05 11.27
N HIS A 175 4.37 -15.28 9.99
CA HIS A 175 5.06 -14.68 8.85
C HIS A 175 4.40 -13.36 8.41
N SER A 176 5.20 -12.30 8.26
CA SER A 176 4.70 -10.93 8.00
C SER A 176 3.84 -10.80 6.74
N THR A 177 4.16 -11.52 5.66
CA THR A 177 3.35 -11.48 4.43
C THR A 177 1.91 -11.92 4.68
N LEU A 178 1.73 -12.98 5.49
CA LEU A 178 0.41 -13.50 5.86
C LEU A 178 -0.32 -12.56 6.82
N SER A 179 0.40 -12.00 7.79
CA SER A 179 -0.20 -11.07 8.75
C SER A 179 -0.66 -9.77 8.08
N TYR A 180 0.03 -9.30 7.04
CA TYR A 180 -0.43 -8.17 6.24
C TYR A 180 -1.71 -8.51 5.47
N GLY A 181 -1.85 -9.74 4.99
CA GLY A 181 -3.11 -10.24 4.42
C GLY A 181 -4.27 -10.24 5.43
N ALA A 182 -4.02 -10.70 6.66
CA ALA A 182 -5.00 -10.68 7.74
C ALA A 182 -5.40 -9.25 8.13
N PHE A 183 -4.42 -8.34 8.27
CA PHE A 183 -4.65 -6.92 8.49
C PHE A 183 -5.54 -6.31 7.39
N SER A 184 -5.23 -6.62 6.13
CA SER A 184 -5.98 -6.12 4.98
C SER A 184 -7.43 -6.60 4.99
N ARG A 185 -7.64 -7.90 5.24
CA ARG A 185 -8.98 -8.49 5.35
C ARG A 185 -9.79 -7.80 6.43
N ASP A 186 -9.22 -7.62 7.63
CA ASP A 186 -9.88 -6.97 8.75
C ASP A 186 -10.25 -5.52 8.42
N PHE A 187 -9.31 -4.78 7.81
CA PHE A 187 -9.57 -3.40 7.43
C PHE A 187 -10.68 -3.28 6.37
N ILE A 188 -10.60 -4.07 5.30
CA ILE A 188 -11.60 -4.07 4.22
C ILE A 188 -12.97 -4.47 4.76
N THR A 189 -13.03 -5.50 5.63
CA THR A 189 -14.28 -5.96 6.23
C THR A 189 -14.93 -4.89 7.11
N ASP A 190 -14.11 -4.11 7.82
CA ASP A 190 -14.63 -3.02 8.64
C ASP A 190 -15.05 -1.82 7.79
N ALA A 191 -14.24 -1.44 6.80
CA ALA A 191 -14.54 -0.34 5.89
C ALA A 191 -15.81 -0.61 5.05
N ALA A 192 -16.06 -1.86 4.66
CA ALA A 192 -17.25 -2.25 3.90
C ALA A 192 -18.58 -2.14 4.68
N LYS A 193 -18.55 -1.85 5.98
CA LYS A 193 -19.74 -1.59 6.79
C LYS A 193 -20.27 -0.16 6.64
N GLY A 194 -19.48 0.74 6.07
CA GLY A 194 -19.81 2.15 5.85
C GLY A 194 -19.81 2.51 4.38
N ASP A 195 -20.17 3.74 4.07
CA ASP A 195 -20.23 4.29 2.71
C ASP A 195 -18.95 5.07 2.34
N GLN A 196 -18.02 5.25 3.29
CA GLN A 196 -16.78 5.98 3.08
C GLN A 196 -15.82 5.17 2.23
N PRO A 197 -15.27 5.72 1.13
CA PRO A 197 -14.24 5.03 0.35
C PRO A 197 -12.95 4.87 1.17
N PHE A 198 -12.15 3.87 0.84
CA PHE A 198 -10.90 3.62 1.54
C PHE A 198 -9.69 3.55 0.61
N CYS A 199 -8.52 3.84 1.17
CA CYS A 199 -7.22 3.60 0.59
C CYS A 199 -6.38 2.72 1.52
N LEU A 200 -6.10 1.50 1.08
CA LEU A 200 -5.28 0.52 1.79
C LEU A 200 -3.94 0.36 1.08
N SER A 201 -2.84 0.64 1.79
CA SER A 201 -1.48 0.49 1.27
C SER A 201 -0.76 -0.64 2.00
N ILE A 202 -0.36 -1.67 1.28
CA ILE A 202 0.42 -2.80 1.80
C ILE A 202 1.79 -2.80 1.15
N SER A 203 2.80 -2.69 1.97
CA SER A 203 4.19 -2.57 1.56
C SER A 203 5.01 -3.74 2.12
N PHE A 204 5.16 -4.78 1.30
CA PHE A 204 5.82 -6.00 1.71
C PHE A 204 7.34 -5.80 1.89
N LYS A 205 7.93 -6.60 2.80
CA LYS A 205 9.37 -6.86 2.81
C LYS A 205 9.78 -7.87 1.74
N ALA A 206 8.89 -8.80 1.41
CA ALA A 206 9.15 -9.81 0.39
C ALA A 206 9.27 -9.14 -1.01
N ALA A 207 10.26 -9.56 -1.81
CA ALA A 207 11.25 -10.64 -1.62
C ALA A 207 12.65 -10.14 -1.18
N HIS A 208 12.76 -9.02 -0.50
CA HIS A 208 14.05 -8.43 -0.05
C HIS A 208 14.85 -9.40 0.85
N ARG A 209 16.17 -9.33 0.75
CA ARG A 209 17.10 -10.16 1.56
C ARG A 209 17.00 -9.90 3.06
N PRO A 210 17.32 -10.90 3.92
CA PRO A 210 17.41 -12.32 3.60
C PRO A 210 16.05 -12.86 3.18
N THR A 211 15.97 -13.58 2.07
CA THR A 211 14.73 -14.14 1.58
C THR A 211 14.32 -15.28 2.49
N THR A 212 13.25 -15.08 3.24
CA THR A 212 12.74 -16.06 4.19
C THR A 212 11.28 -16.31 3.88
N PRO A 213 10.92 -17.34 3.14
CA PRO A 213 9.53 -17.67 2.84
C PRO A 213 8.79 -18.17 4.10
N ASP A 214 7.48 -18.19 4.04
CA ASP A 214 6.70 -18.93 5.03
C ASP A 214 6.97 -20.43 4.84
N PRO A 215 7.25 -21.20 5.92
CA PRO A 215 7.62 -22.62 5.83
C PRO A 215 6.66 -23.50 5.03
N LYS A 216 5.38 -23.12 4.92
CA LYS A 216 4.39 -23.85 4.11
C LYS A 216 4.73 -23.87 2.60
N PHE A 217 5.64 -23.00 2.15
CA PHE A 217 6.09 -22.93 0.76
C PHE A 217 7.45 -23.55 0.50
N ASP A 218 8.15 -24.09 1.51
CA ASP A 218 9.52 -24.60 1.39
C ASP A 218 9.65 -25.72 0.34
N ASP A 219 8.62 -26.50 0.15
CA ASP A 219 8.64 -27.63 -0.78
C ASP A 219 8.08 -27.32 -2.19
N VAL A 220 7.53 -26.12 -2.42
CA VAL A 220 6.88 -25.77 -3.71
C VAL A 220 7.82 -25.93 -4.90
N TYR A 221 9.10 -25.57 -4.73
CA TYR A 221 10.12 -25.63 -5.76
C TYR A 221 11.23 -26.65 -5.47
N LYS A 222 11.04 -27.56 -4.52
CA LYS A 222 12.04 -28.56 -4.15
C LYS A 222 12.39 -29.45 -5.34
N GLY A 223 13.68 -29.53 -5.65
CA GLY A 223 14.18 -30.33 -6.77
C GLY A 223 13.92 -29.73 -8.16
N LYS A 224 13.35 -28.53 -8.26
CA LYS A 224 13.16 -27.85 -9.55
C LYS A 224 14.39 -27.04 -9.94
N THR A 225 14.63 -26.98 -11.24
CA THR A 225 15.63 -26.09 -11.86
C THR A 225 14.88 -24.98 -12.57
N PHE A 226 15.35 -23.75 -12.40
CA PHE A 226 14.76 -22.58 -13.04
C PHE A 226 15.50 -22.25 -14.34
N THR A 227 14.75 -21.84 -15.36
CA THR A 227 15.29 -21.32 -16.60
C THR A 227 16.03 -20.01 -16.32
N LYS A 228 17.26 -19.92 -16.75
CA LYS A 228 18.05 -18.72 -16.61
C LYS A 228 17.63 -17.70 -17.66
N PRO A 229 17.55 -16.40 -17.33
CA PRO A 229 17.30 -15.37 -18.34
C PRO A 229 18.42 -15.35 -19.38
N GLY A 230 18.10 -14.92 -20.61
CA GLY A 230 19.04 -14.91 -21.71
C GLY A 230 20.31 -14.06 -21.49
N ASN A 231 20.27 -13.11 -20.57
CA ASN A 231 21.39 -12.28 -20.14
C ASN A 231 22.02 -12.76 -18.82
N TYR A 232 21.82 -14.02 -18.46
CA TYR A 232 22.44 -14.58 -17.26
C TYR A 232 23.93 -14.89 -17.53
N GLY A 233 24.81 -14.26 -16.76
CA GLY A 233 26.24 -14.47 -16.83
C GLY A 233 27.02 -13.20 -16.54
N ARG A 234 28.30 -13.34 -16.22
CA ARG A 234 29.18 -12.21 -15.93
C ARG A 234 29.53 -11.40 -17.18
N GLU A 235 29.56 -12.04 -18.33
CA GLU A 235 29.84 -11.45 -19.64
C GLU A 235 28.91 -10.28 -19.98
N PHE A 236 27.68 -10.29 -19.52
CA PHE A 236 26.73 -9.20 -19.73
C PHE A 236 26.93 -7.99 -18.81
N SER A 237 27.78 -8.13 -17.79
CA SER A 237 28.05 -7.08 -16.78
C SER A 237 29.52 -6.67 -16.68
N GLU A 238 30.39 -7.15 -17.55
CA GLU A 238 31.83 -6.83 -17.51
C GLU A 238 32.11 -5.33 -17.54
N HIS A 239 31.38 -4.57 -18.36
CA HIS A 239 31.51 -3.12 -18.46
C HIS A 239 31.17 -2.39 -17.15
N PHE A 240 30.25 -2.92 -16.32
CA PHE A 240 29.96 -2.36 -15.00
C PHE A 240 31.07 -2.70 -14.00
N ALA A 241 31.61 -3.90 -14.07
CA ALA A 241 32.70 -4.34 -13.19
C ALA A 241 33.99 -3.54 -13.44
N GLU A 242 34.23 -3.10 -14.65
CA GLU A 242 35.38 -2.24 -14.99
C GLU A 242 35.24 -0.81 -14.47
N GLN A 243 34.03 -0.30 -14.40
CA GLN A 243 33.74 1.05 -13.86
C GLN A 243 33.81 1.10 -12.33
N SER A 244 33.74 -0.04 -11.65
CA SER A 244 33.76 -0.13 -10.18
C SER A 244 35.15 -0.37 -9.58
N LYS A 245 36.20 -0.31 -10.39
CA LYS A 245 37.60 -0.36 -9.95
C LYS A 245 38.15 1.06 -9.79
#